data_b1f6c80d64bf4c7bd5d63a822d9ef030
#
_entry.id   b1f6c80d64bf4c7bd5d63a822d9ef030
#
_cell.length_a   1.000
_cell.length_b   1.000
_cell.length_c   1.000
_cell.angle_alpha   90.00
_cell.angle_beta   90.00
_cell.angle_gamma   90.00
#
_symmetry.space_group_name_H-M   'P 1'
#
loop_
_entity.id
_entity.type
_entity.pdbx_description
1 polymer ?
#
loop_
_entity_poly.entity_id
_entity_poly.type
_entity_poly.pdbx_seq_one_letter_code
_entity_poly.pdbx_strand_id
1 'polypeptide(L)'
;MKEFDLKYGCNPNQKPARIFMKNGADLPIEILNGKPGYINFLDAFNAWQLVKEIKEAVLMPAAASFKHVSPTSAAVGKKLPEKLKKACFVNDIEGLDDSPLACAYARARGTDRMSSFGDFIALSDECDETTAKLIKREVSDGVIAPSYSDAALEVLKSKKGGNYNIIKIDENYVPEVTECKDVFGVTFEQGRNNFKIDFSLLSDIVTKNKELPENAKIDLLIALITLKYTQSNSVC
;
A
#
# COMPACT_ATOMS: atom_id res chain seq x y z
N MET A 1 -19.86 -8.12 4.52
CA MET A 1 -20.58 -6.82 4.28
C MET A 1 -20.79 -6.67 2.78
N LYS A 2 -22.03 -6.55 2.30
CA LYS A 2 -22.38 -6.49 0.86
C LYS A 2 -22.03 -5.18 0.17
N GLU A 3 -22.20 -4.07 0.89
CA GLU A 3 -21.90 -2.73 0.40
C GLU A 3 -21.54 -1.81 1.56
N PHE A 4 -20.92 -0.68 1.24
CA PHE A 4 -20.59 0.35 2.20
C PHE A 4 -20.90 1.72 1.61
N ASP A 5 -21.79 2.45 2.29
CA ASP A 5 -22.18 3.79 1.89
C ASP A 5 -21.10 4.83 2.19
N LEU A 6 -20.84 5.67 1.23
CA LEU A 6 -19.85 6.74 1.31
C LEU A 6 -20.53 8.10 1.51
N LYS A 7 -19.86 9.00 2.19
CA LYS A 7 -20.36 10.36 2.38
C LYS A 7 -20.60 11.08 1.05
N TYR A 8 -19.72 10.84 0.06
CA TYR A 8 -19.77 11.33 -1.32
C TYR A 8 -18.73 10.57 -2.16
N GLY A 9 -18.75 10.74 -3.49
CA GLY A 9 -17.77 10.18 -4.42
C GLY A 9 -16.43 10.91 -4.40
N CYS A 10 -15.86 11.19 -5.58
CA CYS A 10 -14.61 11.96 -5.67
C CYS A 10 -14.77 13.40 -5.15
N ASN A 11 -15.95 14.00 -5.37
CA ASN A 11 -16.26 15.37 -4.97
C ASN A 11 -17.52 15.42 -4.09
N PRO A 12 -17.67 16.42 -3.20
CA PRO A 12 -18.79 16.51 -2.25
C PRO A 12 -20.20 16.53 -2.87
N ASN A 13 -20.33 16.94 -4.11
CA ASN A 13 -21.59 16.98 -4.87
C ASN A 13 -21.95 15.63 -5.52
N GLN A 14 -21.03 14.66 -5.56
CA GLN A 14 -21.23 13.34 -6.17
C GLN A 14 -21.91 12.41 -5.17
N LYS A 15 -23.24 12.47 -5.12
CA LYS A 15 -24.10 11.65 -4.27
C LYS A 15 -25.26 11.08 -5.08
N PRO A 16 -25.74 9.84 -4.76
CA PRO A 16 -25.21 8.92 -3.74
C PRO A 16 -23.85 8.34 -4.13
N ALA A 17 -23.12 7.78 -3.13
CA ALA A 17 -21.86 7.10 -3.36
C ALA A 17 -21.75 5.87 -2.44
N ARG A 18 -21.24 4.76 -2.99
CA ARG A 18 -21.04 3.51 -2.25
C ARG A 18 -19.95 2.66 -2.91
N ILE A 19 -19.43 1.68 -2.18
CA ILE A 19 -18.64 0.58 -2.74
C ILE A 19 -19.40 -0.73 -2.55
N PHE A 20 -19.33 -1.61 -3.53
CA PHE A 20 -19.96 -2.94 -3.54
C PHE A 20 -19.30 -3.85 -4.57
N MET A 21 -19.54 -5.16 -4.44
CA MET A 21 -19.10 -6.14 -5.42
C MET A 21 -20.13 -6.33 -6.53
N LYS A 22 -19.76 -6.16 -7.81
CA LYS A 22 -20.69 -6.31 -8.97
C LYS A 22 -21.38 -7.67 -9.01
N ASN A 23 -20.71 -8.73 -8.58
CA ASN A 23 -21.25 -10.10 -8.51
C ASN A 23 -22.14 -10.36 -7.27
N GLY A 24 -22.36 -9.35 -6.41
CA GLY A 24 -23.17 -9.45 -5.20
C GLY A 24 -22.50 -10.20 -4.04
N ALA A 25 -21.21 -10.54 -4.14
CA ALA A 25 -20.43 -11.10 -3.05
C ALA A 25 -20.23 -10.09 -1.91
N ASP A 26 -19.71 -10.54 -0.79
CA ASP A 26 -19.26 -9.64 0.27
C ASP A 26 -17.99 -8.89 -0.17
N LEU A 27 -17.84 -7.65 0.33
CA LEU A 27 -16.60 -6.90 0.16
C LEU A 27 -15.43 -7.68 0.81
N PRO A 28 -14.26 -7.76 0.17
CA PRO A 28 -13.10 -8.47 0.71
C PRO A 28 -12.37 -7.67 1.80
N ILE A 29 -13.11 -6.88 2.55
CA ILE A 29 -12.57 -6.01 3.61
C ILE A 29 -13.47 -5.98 4.83
N GLU A 30 -12.86 -5.64 5.97
CA GLU A 30 -13.51 -5.25 7.20
C GLU A 30 -12.99 -3.86 7.63
N ILE A 31 -13.89 -2.94 7.96
CA ILE A 31 -13.52 -1.62 8.49
C ILE A 31 -13.48 -1.72 10.01
N LEU A 32 -12.26 -1.74 10.55
CA LEU A 32 -12.05 -1.89 11.99
C LEU A 32 -12.20 -0.57 12.75
N ASN A 33 -12.02 0.56 12.07
CA ASN A 33 -12.19 1.90 12.62
C ASN A 33 -12.33 2.96 11.51
N GLY A 34 -12.95 4.08 11.85
CA GLY A 34 -13.08 5.23 10.95
C GLY A 34 -14.21 5.11 9.92
N LYS A 35 -14.21 6.03 8.97
CA LYS A 35 -15.17 6.08 7.84
C LYS A 35 -14.40 6.48 6.57
N PRO A 36 -13.74 5.54 5.91
CA PRO A 36 -12.98 5.82 4.69
C PRO A 36 -13.86 6.42 3.59
N GLY A 37 -13.35 7.41 2.88
CA GLY A 37 -14.01 8.01 1.74
C GLY A 37 -13.67 7.30 0.42
N TYR A 38 -14.25 7.79 -0.67
CA TYR A 38 -14.09 7.22 -2.01
C TYR A 38 -12.61 7.10 -2.44
N ILE A 39 -11.86 8.20 -2.32
CA ILE A 39 -10.42 8.22 -2.68
C ILE A 39 -9.61 7.33 -1.72
N ASN A 40 -9.96 7.30 -0.43
CA ASN A 40 -9.27 6.43 0.52
C ASN A 40 -9.36 4.95 0.12
N PHE A 41 -10.51 4.48 -0.39
CA PHE A 41 -10.64 3.11 -0.89
C PHE A 41 -9.87 2.87 -2.17
N LEU A 42 -9.83 3.84 -3.10
CA LEU A 42 -9.00 3.72 -4.29
C LEU A 42 -7.51 3.61 -3.93
N ASP A 43 -7.03 4.46 -3.01
CA ASP A 43 -5.66 4.38 -2.50
C ASP A 43 -5.41 3.04 -1.82
N ALA A 44 -6.30 2.62 -0.89
CA ALA A 44 -6.17 1.38 -0.13
C ALA A 44 -6.06 0.14 -1.03
N PHE A 45 -6.97 -0.02 -2.00
CA PHE A 45 -6.98 -1.21 -2.86
C PHE A 45 -5.81 -1.25 -3.84
N ASN A 46 -5.39 -0.10 -4.39
CA ASN A 46 -4.23 -0.05 -5.25
C ASN A 46 -2.93 -0.30 -4.47
N ALA A 47 -2.80 0.33 -3.30
CA ALA A 47 -1.66 0.14 -2.42
C ALA A 47 -1.54 -1.31 -1.91
N TRP A 48 -2.66 -1.97 -1.59
CA TRP A 48 -2.68 -3.37 -1.19
C TRP A 48 -2.15 -4.30 -2.27
N GLN A 49 -2.63 -4.13 -3.50
CA GLN A 49 -2.15 -4.93 -4.64
C GLN A 49 -0.63 -4.78 -4.82
N LEU A 50 -0.12 -3.55 -4.72
CA LEU A 50 1.30 -3.26 -4.85
C LEU A 50 2.13 -3.98 -3.78
N VAL A 51 1.79 -3.84 -2.49
CA VAL A 51 2.59 -4.46 -1.42
C VAL A 51 2.49 -5.99 -1.43
N LYS A 52 1.33 -6.55 -1.81
CA LYS A 52 1.15 -7.99 -1.99
C LYS A 52 2.07 -8.52 -3.09
N GLU A 53 2.10 -7.87 -4.26
CA GLU A 53 2.96 -8.27 -5.39
C GLU A 53 4.45 -8.13 -5.04
N ILE A 54 4.87 -7.06 -4.35
CA ILE A 54 6.26 -6.93 -3.87
C ILE A 54 6.62 -8.08 -2.94
N LYS A 55 5.77 -8.37 -1.94
CA LYS A 55 6.02 -9.47 -1.00
C LYS A 55 6.16 -10.82 -1.72
N GLU A 56 5.29 -11.10 -2.68
CA GLU A 56 5.34 -12.34 -3.48
C GLU A 56 6.61 -12.42 -4.35
N ALA A 57 7.06 -11.30 -4.92
CA ALA A 57 8.22 -11.26 -5.81
C ALA A 57 9.56 -11.38 -5.07
N VAL A 58 9.70 -10.76 -3.90
CA VAL A 58 11.00 -10.68 -3.20
C VAL A 58 11.02 -11.37 -1.84
N LEU A 59 9.91 -11.97 -1.41
CA LEU A 59 9.73 -12.75 -0.17
C LEU A 59 10.14 -11.98 1.10
N MET A 60 9.84 -10.68 1.13
CA MET A 60 10.08 -9.81 2.26
C MET A 60 8.82 -9.00 2.60
N PRO A 61 8.57 -8.67 3.89
CA PRO A 61 7.54 -7.73 4.25
C PRO A 61 7.69 -6.42 3.48
N ALA A 62 6.58 -5.87 3.01
CA ALA A 62 6.55 -4.67 2.20
C ALA A 62 5.56 -3.64 2.75
N ALA A 63 5.86 -2.37 2.55
CA ALA A 63 4.98 -1.26 2.85
C ALA A 63 4.97 -0.25 1.71
N ALA A 64 3.85 0.41 1.51
CA ALA A 64 3.70 1.48 0.54
C ALA A 64 2.91 2.66 1.12
N SER A 65 3.20 3.83 0.59
CA SER A 65 2.51 5.08 0.84
C SER A 65 1.82 5.49 -0.47
N PHE A 66 0.51 5.71 -0.41
CA PHE A 66 -0.30 6.08 -1.58
C PHE A 66 -0.98 7.41 -1.37
N LYS A 67 -1.07 8.20 -2.43
CA LYS A 67 -1.81 9.44 -2.44
C LYS A 67 -2.34 9.75 -3.84
N HIS A 68 -3.61 10.14 -3.90
CA HIS A 68 -4.26 10.46 -5.17
C HIS A 68 -4.16 9.32 -6.20
N VAL A 69 -4.40 8.08 -5.72
CA VAL A 69 -4.40 6.85 -6.52
C VAL A 69 -3.05 6.55 -7.18
N SER A 70 -1.97 7.01 -6.57
CA SER A 70 -0.60 6.75 -7.04
C SER A 70 0.34 6.46 -5.86
N PRO A 71 1.33 5.57 -6.03
CA PRO A 71 2.34 5.36 -5.02
C PRO A 71 3.23 6.61 -4.91
N THR A 72 3.42 7.11 -3.69
CA THR A 72 4.49 8.08 -3.40
C THR A 72 5.79 7.35 -3.13
N SER A 73 5.68 6.11 -2.64
CA SER A 73 6.84 5.25 -2.35
C SER A 73 6.40 3.84 -2.01
N ALA A 74 7.33 2.88 -2.17
CA ALA A 74 7.22 1.52 -1.67
C ALA A 74 8.60 1.01 -1.24
N ALA A 75 8.64 0.13 -0.24
CA ALA A 75 9.90 -0.45 0.25
C ALA A 75 9.66 -1.78 0.95
N VAL A 76 10.77 -2.51 1.19
CA VAL A 76 10.78 -3.79 1.89
C VAL A 76 11.51 -3.74 3.21
N GLY A 77 11.28 -4.75 4.04
CA GLY A 77 11.72 -4.86 5.42
C GLY A 77 13.20 -5.16 5.61
N LYS A 78 14.06 -4.30 5.09
CA LYS A 78 15.51 -4.33 5.38
C LYS A 78 15.86 -3.38 6.51
N LYS A 79 16.71 -3.81 7.46
CA LYS A 79 17.21 -2.94 8.54
C LYS A 79 17.80 -1.65 7.99
N LEU A 80 17.58 -0.55 8.68
CA LEU A 80 18.11 0.76 8.28
C LEU A 80 19.47 0.99 8.96
N PRO A 81 20.51 1.33 8.17
CA PRO A 81 21.75 1.87 8.76
C PRO A 81 21.46 3.17 9.55
N GLU A 82 22.28 3.48 10.54
CA GLU A 82 22.09 4.65 11.42
C GLU A 82 21.93 5.97 10.66
N LYS A 83 22.67 6.15 9.54
CA LYS A 83 22.51 7.34 8.67
C LYS A 83 21.10 7.42 8.08
N LEU A 84 20.55 6.27 7.66
CA LEU A 84 19.23 6.20 7.05
C LEU A 84 18.13 6.35 8.10
N LYS A 85 18.29 5.79 9.30
CA LYS A 85 17.38 6.02 10.43
C LYS A 85 17.23 7.53 10.71
N LYS A 86 18.36 8.25 10.77
CA LYS A 86 18.35 9.71 10.95
C LYS A 86 17.68 10.43 9.79
N ALA A 87 17.99 10.06 8.55
CA ALA A 87 17.39 10.68 7.36
C ALA A 87 15.87 10.43 7.26
N CYS A 88 15.40 9.26 7.70
CA CYS A 88 13.98 8.92 7.79
C CYS A 88 13.30 9.41 9.08
N PHE A 89 14.03 10.05 9.99
CA PHE A 89 13.54 10.52 11.29
C PHE A 89 12.94 9.40 12.16
N VAL A 90 13.60 8.24 12.19
CA VAL A 90 13.14 7.04 12.92
C VAL A 90 14.20 6.48 13.89
N ASN A 91 15.28 7.23 14.16
CA ASN A 91 16.36 6.80 15.04
C ASN A 91 15.97 6.70 16.53
N ASP A 92 14.81 7.24 16.88
CA ASP A 92 14.21 7.21 18.21
C ASP A 92 13.10 6.16 18.36
N ILE A 93 12.83 5.37 17.31
CA ILE A 93 11.81 4.31 17.36
C ILE A 93 12.40 3.07 18.01
N GLU A 94 11.94 2.78 19.21
CA GLU A 94 12.30 1.57 19.93
C GLU A 94 11.76 0.31 19.24
N GLY A 95 12.59 -0.73 19.13
CA GLY A 95 12.22 -2.00 18.48
C GLY A 95 12.15 -1.94 16.93
N LEU A 96 12.56 -0.84 16.28
CA LEU A 96 12.52 -0.71 14.82
C LEU A 96 13.27 -1.84 14.11
N ASP A 97 14.46 -2.20 14.59
CA ASP A 97 15.30 -3.23 13.95
C ASP A 97 14.76 -4.67 14.12
N ASP A 98 13.82 -4.86 15.04
CA ASP A 98 13.19 -6.15 15.33
C ASP A 98 11.85 -6.34 14.59
N SER A 99 11.33 -5.27 13.96
CA SER A 99 10.15 -5.30 13.12
C SER A 99 10.51 -5.03 11.65
N PRO A 100 10.60 -6.07 10.80
CA PRO A 100 10.83 -5.89 9.38
C PRO A 100 9.76 -5.03 8.71
N LEU A 101 8.50 -5.13 9.16
CA LEU A 101 7.41 -4.33 8.61
C LEU A 101 7.55 -2.85 8.96
N ALA A 102 7.95 -2.52 10.20
CA ALA A 102 8.26 -1.15 10.59
C ALA A 102 9.45 -0.59 9.79
N CYS A 103 10.48 -1.42 9.54
CA CYS A 103 11.58 -1.05 8.64
C CYS A 103 11.11 -0.75 7.22
N ALA A 104 10.19 -1.57 6.67
CA ALA A 104 9.61 -1.34 5.35
C ALA A 104 8.87 0.01 5.29
N TYR A 105 8.00 0.25 6.28
CA TYR A 105 7.26 1.51 6.33
C TYR A 105 8.17 2.73 6.58
N ALA A 106 9.15 2.62 7.46
CA ALA A 106 10.13 3.69 7.70
C ALA A 106 10.89 4.08 6.41
N ARG A 107 11.29 3.09 5.60
CA ARG A 107 11.93 3.32 4.29
C ARG A 107 10.96 3.95 3.30
N ALA A 108 9.76 3.37 3.14
CA ALA A 108 8.76 3.90 2.23
C ALA A 108 8.41 5.34 2.58
N ARG A 109 8.00 5.62 3.82
CA ARG A 109 7.67 6.97 4.28
C ARG A 109 8.83 7.94 4.17
N GLY A 110 10.05 7.47 4.47
CA GLY A 110 11.27 8.28 4.47
C GLY A 110 11.76 8.69 3.08
N THR A 111 11.35 7.98 2.02
CA THR A 111 11.78 8.26 0.64
C THR A 111 11.27 9.61 0.16
N ASP A 112 10.00 9.93 0.38
CA ASP A 112 9.40 11.22 0.07
C ASP A 112 8.35 11.58 1.12
N ARG A 113 8.79 12.21 2.18
CA ARG A 113 7.94 12.61 3.31
C ARG A 113 6.93 13.71 2.93
N MET A 114 7.27 14.57 1.96
CA MET A 114 6.37 15.64 1.51
C MET A 114 5.19 15.08 0.73
N SER A 115 5.45 14.27 -0.29
CA SER A 115 4.40 13.65 -1.10
C SER A 115 3.56 12.66 -0.29
N SER A 116 4.16 12.02 0.73
CA SER A 116 3.46 11.09 1.62
C SER A 116 2.65 11.77 2.74
N PHE A 117 2.63 13.10 2.84
CA PHE A 117 1.84 13.78 3.87
C PHE A 117 0.34 13.62 3.63
N GLY A 118 -0.36 12.97 4.56
CA GLY A 118 -1.78 12.63 4.42
C GLY A 118 -2.04 11.45 3.48
N ASP A 119 -1.13 10.49 3.41
CA ASP A 119 -1.20 9.28 2.60
C ASP A 119 -2.19 8.24 3.13
N PHE A 120 -2.43 7.22 2.31
CA PHE A 120 -3.01 5.94 2.72
C PHE A 120 -1.90 4.88 2.70
N ILE A 121 -1.74 4.16 3.80
CA ILE A 121 -0.64 3.22 4.01
C ILE A 121 -1.12 1.80 3.70
N ALA A 122 -0.33 1.02 2.97
CA ALA A 122 -0.54 -0.42 2.84
C ALA A 122 0.62 -1.20 3.43
N LEU A 123 0.28 -2.29 4.11
CA LEU A 123 1.21 -3.22 4.75
C LEU A 123 0.93 -4.64 4.25
N SER A 124 1.95 -5.37 3.86
CA SER A 124 1.81 -6.72 3.29
C SER A 124 1.59 -7.82 4.33
N ASP A 125 1.80 -7.50 5.62
CA ASP A 125 1.77 -8.43 6.74
C ASP A 125 0.98 -7.86 7.91
N GLU A 126 0.83 -8.65 8.98
CA GLU A 126 0.20 -8.19 10.21
C GLU A 126 0.90 -6.92 10.74
N CYS A 127 0.11 -5.87 10.95
CA CYS A 127 0.60 -4.65 11.58
C CYS A 127 0.93 -4.91 13.05
N ASP A 128 2.20 -4.91 13.41
CA ASP A 128 2.68 -5.01 14.78
C ASP A 128 2.65 -3.65 15.52
N GLU A 129 2.88 -3.69 16.83
CA GLU A 129 2.86 -2.50 17.69
C GLU A 129 3.91 -1.45 17.28
N THR A 130 5.12 -1.88 16.88
CA THR A 130 6.19 -0.97 16.45
C THR A 130 5.82 -0.22 15.18
N THR A 131 5.27 -0.94 14.20
CA THR A 131 4.73 -0.34 12.96
C THR A 131 3.60 0.64 13.27
N ALA A 132 2.68 0.26 14.16
CA ALA A 132 1.57 1.12 14.57
C ALA A 132 2.03 2.40 15.27
N LYS A 133 3.04 2.32 16.15
CA LYS A 133 3.65 3.48 16.82
C LYS A 133 4.27 4.44 15.80
N LEU A 134 4.96 3.90 14.79
CA LEU A 134 5.52 4.72 13.71
C LEU A 134 4.41 5.38 12.88
N ILE A 135 3.37 4.65 12.50
CA ILE A 135 2.19 5.20 11.79
C ILE A 135 1.50 6.28 12.62
N LYS A 136 1.35 6.08 13.93
CA LYS A 136 0.71 7.05 14.82
C LYS A 136 1.40 8.42 14.79
N ARG A 137 2.72 8.43 14.67
CA ARG A 137 3.54 9.64 14.62
C ARG A 137 3.37 10.43 13.32
N GLU A 138 3.11 9.73 12.21
CA GLU A 138 3.03 10.34 10.88
C GLU A 138 1.62 10.88 10.57
N VAL A 139 1.52 11.91 9.73
CA VAL A 139 0.23 12.37 9.22
C VAL A 139 -0.18 11.49 8.04
N SER A 140 -1.22 10.68 8.24
CA SER A 140 -1.79 9.77 7.24
C SER A 140 -3.31 9.70 7.36
N ASP A 141 -4.01 9.27 6.33
CA ASP A 141 -5.47 9.18 6.31
C ASP A 141 -6.00 7.83 6.76
N GLY A 142 -5.23 6.77 6.54
CA GLY A 142 -5.61 5.43 6.94
C GLY A 142 -4.53 4.40 6.64
N VAL A 143 -4.82 3.17 7.02
CA VAL A 143 -3.96 2.01 6.79
C VAL A 143 -4.80 0.79 6.39
N ILE A 144 -4.27 -0.02 5.46
CA ILE A 144 -4.80 -1.32 5.08
C ILE A 144 -3.74 -2.40 5.31
N ALA A 145 -4.14 -3.51 5.94
CA ALA A 145 -3.29 -4.67 6.22
C ALA A 145 -4.13 -5.94 6.30
N PRO A 146 -3.55 -7.15 6.15
CA PRO A 146 -4.26 -8.42 6.29
C PRO A 146 -4.71 -8.70 7.73
N SER A 147 -3.95 -8.21 8.72
CA SER A 147 -4.30 -8.29 10.14
C SER A 147 -3.57 -7.23 10.96
N TYR A 148 -3.96 -7.14 12.22
CA TYR A 148 -3.39 -6.20 13.20
C TYR A 148 -3.29 -6.90 14.55
N SER A 149 -2.17 -6.76 15.26
CA SER A 149 -2.10 -7.17 16.65
C SER A 149 -3.02 -6.29 17.53
N ASP A 150 -3.47 -6.81 18.66
CA ASP A 150 -4.32 -6.05 19.59
C ASP A 150 -3.66 -4.74 20.04
N ALA A 151 -2.36 -4.79 20.34
CA ALA A 151 -1.58 -3.62 20.72
C ALA A 151 -1.50 -2.59 19.57
N ALA A 152 -1.34 -3.05 18.32
CA ALA A 152 -1.36 -2.18 17.15
C ALA A 152 -2.73 -1.49 16.96
N LEU A 153 -3.81 -2.23 17.15
CA LEU A 153 -5.17 -1.67 17.05
C LEU A 153 -5.42 -0.58 18.10
N GLU A 154 -5.00 -0.79 19.35
CA GLU A 154 -5.12 0.22 20.41
C GLU A 154 -4.37 1.50 20.03
N VAL A 155 -3.13 1.36 19.56
CA VAL A 155 -2.31 2.50 19.13
C VAL A 155 -2.97 3.25 17.98
N LEU A 156 -3.41 2.55 16.93
CA LEU A 156 -3.99 3.15 15.74
C LEU A 156 -5.37 3.77 16.00
N LYS A 157 -6.22 3.13 16.80
CA LYS A 157 -7.55 3.66 17.19
C LYS A 157 -7.45 4.97 17.98
N SER A 158 -6.37 5.20 18.70
CA SER A 158 -6.14 6.47 19.42
C SER A 158 -5.76 7.66 18.50
N LYS A 159 -5.43 7.38 17.24
CA LYS A 159 -5.03 8.41 16.26
C LYS A 159 -6.24 9.20 15.74
N LYS A 160 -6.03 10.47 15.35
CA LYS A 160 -7.09 11.38 14.84
C LYS A 160 -8.32 11.47 15.76
N GLY A 161 -8.10 11.50 17.08
CA GLY A 161 -9.21 11.56 18.04
C GLY A 161 -10.19 10.38 17.93
N GLY A 162 -9.69 9.20 17.57
CA GLY A 162 -10.50 7.99 17.42
C GLY A 162 -11.08 7.75 16.01
N ASN A 163 -10.79 8.61 15.04
CA ASN A 163 -11.38 8.55 13.69
C ASN A 163 -10.38 8.10 12.59
N TYR A 164 -9.27 7.50 12.96
CA TYR A 164 -8.30 7.00 11.99
C TYR A 164 -8.86 5.83 11.20
N ASN A 165 -8.69 5.81 9.87
CA ASN A 165 -9.21 4.73 9.04
C ASN A 165 -8.32 3.49 9.14
N ILE A 166 -8.90 2.37 9.58
CA ILE A 166 -8.21 1.08 9.70
C ILE A 166 -9.02 0.06 8.93
N ILE A 167 -8.42 -0.49 7.88
CA ILE A 167 -9.05 -1.48 6.99
C ILE A 167 -8.29 -2.80 7.09
N LYS A 168 -9.02 -3.89 7.40
CA LYS A 168 -8.51 -5.25 7.25
C LYS A 168 -8.93 -5.77 5.89
N ILE A 169 -8.00 -6.36 5.14
CA ILE A 169 -8.22 -6.98 3.84
C ILE A 169 -8.16 -8.50 3.94
N ASP A 170 -9.01 -9.20 3.20
CA ASP A 170 -8.85 -10.65 2.98
C ASP A 170 -7.69 -10.87 2.02
N GLU A 171 -6.56 -11.34 2.53
CA GLU A 171 -5.35 -11.61 1.74
C GLU A 171 -5.53 -12.73 0.70
N ASN A 172 -6.52 -13.61 0.91
CA ASN A 172 -6.82 -14.72 0.01
C ASN A 172 -7.79 -14.33 -1.12
N TYR A 173 -8.36 -13.14 -1.06
CA TYR A 173 -9.26 -12.68 -2.11
C TYR A 173 -8.53 -12.54 -3.45
N VAL A 174 -9.11 -13.16 -4.48
CA VAL A 174 -8.65 -13.08 -5.87
C VAL A 174 -9.70 -12.32 -6.67
N PRO A 175 -9.36 -11.16 -7.26
CA PRO A 175 -10.28 -10.41 -8.10
C PRO A 175 -10.64 -11.16 -9.39
N GLU A 176 -11.75 -10.76 -10.02
CA GLU A 176 -12.16 -11.25 -11.34
C GLU A 176 -11.05 -11.06 -12.39
N VAL A 177 -11.03 -11.90 -13.42
CA VAL A 177 -9.99 -11.87 -14.47
C VAL A 177 -10.09 -10.65 -15.38
N THR A 178 -11.24 -9.99 -15.41
CA THR A 178 -11.47 -8.74 -16.12
C THR A 178 -11.83 -7.60 -15.16
N GLU A 179 -11.54 -6.40 -15.57
CA GLU A 179 -11.91 -5.17 -14.88
C GLU A 179 -12.64 -4.22 -15.81
N CYS A 180 -13.59 -3.47 -15.27
CA CYS A 180 -14.44 -2.55 -16.03
C CYS A 180 -14.29 -1.12 -15.47
N LYS A 181 -14.38 -0.15 -16.38
CA LYS A 181 -14.46 1.27 -16.10
C LYS A 181 -15.56 1.91 -16.93
N ASP A 182 -16.47 2.61 -16.27
CA ASP A 182 -17.56 3.30 -16.94
C ASP A 182 -17.21 4.78 -17.16
N VAL A 183 -17.31 5.23 -18.42
CA VAL A 183 -17.08 6.63 -18.79
C VAL A 183 -18.16 7.06 -19.77
N PHE A 184 -18.89 8.10 -19.45
CA PHE A 184 -19.95 8.66 -20.30
C PHE A 184 -21.03 7.62 -20.72
N GLY A 185 -21.33 6.66 -19.82
CA GLY A 185 -22.29 5.58 -20.11
C GLY A 185 -21.73 4.43 -20.97
N VAL A 186 -20.46 4.50 -21.38
CA VAL A 186 -19.76 3.43 -22.09
C VAL A 186 -18.90 2.66 -21.09
N THR A 187 -19.07 1.34 -21.06
CA THR A 187 -18.24 0.44 -20.25
C THR A 187 -17.01 0.00 -21.05
N PHE A 188 -15.85 0.26 -20.49
CA PHE A 188 -14.58 -0.28 -20.98
C PHE A 188 -14.27 -1.53 -20.16
N GLU A 189 -14.01 -2.64 -20.82
CA GLU A 189 -13.61 -3.90 -20.21
C GLU A 189 -12.24 -4.32 -20.72
N GLN A 190 -11.38 -4.76 -19.82
CA GLN A 190 -10.05 -5.30 -20.14
C GLN A 190 -9.66 -6.41 -19.21
N GLY A 191 -8.72 -7.25 -19.63
CA GLY A 191 -8.04 -8.17 -18.71
C GLY A 191 -7.26 -7.39 -17.67
N ARG A 192 -7.23 -7.90 -16.43
CA ARG A 192 -6.39 -7.30 -15.38
C ARG A 192 -4.91 -7.37 -15.77
N ASN A 193 -4.14 -6.38 -15.34
CA ASN A 193 -2.68 -6.43 -15.47
C ASN A 193 -2.09 -7.42 -14.47
N ASN A 194 -2.14 -8.71 -14.81
CA ASN A 194 -1.61 -9.81 -14.01
C ASN A 194 -0.22 -10.29 -14.49
N PHE A 195 0.47 -9.49 -15.32
CA PHE A 195 1.84 -9.79 -15.72
C PHE A 195 2.73 -9.91 -14.50
N LYS A 196 3.36 -11.09 -14.36
CA LYS A 196 4.19 -11.41 -13.21
C LYS A 196 5.57 -10.75 -13.35
N ILE A 197 5.92 -9.92 -12.39
CA ILE A 197 7.23 -9.28 -12.29
C ILE A 197 8.06 -10.07 -11.28
N ASP A 198 9.10 -10.76 -11.77
CA ASP A 198 10.00 -11.56 -10.94
C ASP A 198 11.45 -11.50 -11.46
N PHE A 199 12.36 -12.20 -10.79
CA PHE A 199 13.79 -12.22 -11.11
C PHE A 199 14.12 -12.72 -12.52
N SER A 200 13.23 -13.46 -13.19
CA SER A 200 13.45 -13.93 -14.56
C SER A 200 13.58 -12.79 -15.56
N LEU A 201 12.93 -11.65 -15.30
CA LEU A 201 13.03 -10.44 -16.13
C LEU A 201 14.43 -9.82 -16.14
N LEU A 202 15.25 -10.15 -15.14
CA LEU A 202 16.62 -9.65 -15.00
C LEU A 202 17.68 -10.67 -15.43
N SER A 203 17.29 -11.75 -16.10
CA SER A 203 18.20 -12.82 -16.52
C SER A 203 19.08 -12.45 -17.71
N ASP A 204 18.59 -11.58 -18.61
CA ASP A 204 19.34 -11.11 -19.77
C ASP A 204 19.78 -9.65 -19.57
N ILE A 205 21.04 -9.48 -19.17
CA ILE A 205 21.63 -8.15 -18.95
C ILE A 205 22.20 -7.64 -20.28
N VAL A 206 21.53 -6.66 -20.89
CA VAL A 206 21.89 -6.11 -22.22
C VAL A 206 22.95 -4.99 -22.18
N THR A 207 23.23 -4.44 -21.00
CA THR A 207 24.24 -3.39 -20.82
C THR A 207 25.68 -3.90 -20.96
N LYS A 208 26.64 -3.00 -21.14
CA LYS A 208 28.09 -3.36 -21.20
C LYS A 208 28.56 -4.03 -19.91
N ASN A 209 28.21 -3.47 -18.77
CA ASN A 209 28.40 -4.11 -17.46
C ASN A 209 27.37 -5.22 -17.31
N LYS A 210 27.85 -6.46 -17.15
CA LYS A 210 27.00 -7.66 -16.96
C LYS A 210 26.83 -8.04 -15.49
N GLU A 211 27.48 -7.31 -14.57
CA GLU A 211 27.33 -7.55 -13.13
C GLU A 211 26.13 -6.79 -12.59
N LEU A 212 25.19 -7.52 -11.99
CA LEU A 212 24.02 -6.97 -11.32
C LEU A 212 23.95 -7.55 -9.91
N PRO A 213 24.34 -6.78 -8.88
CA PRO A 213 24.29 -7.23 -7.48
C PRO A 213 22.88 -7.59 -7.04
N GLU A 214 22.74 -8.57 -6.14
CA GLU A 214 21.43 -9.04 -5.64
C GLU A 214 20.58 -7.90 -5.05
N ASN A 215 21.20 -6.98 -4.32
CA ASN A 215 20.48 -5.82 -3.79
C ASN A 215 19.89 -4.94 -4.90
N ALA A 216 20.63 -4.73 -5.98
CA ALA A 216 20.15 -3.96 -7.13
C ALA A 216 19.02 -4.69 -7.88
N LYS A 217 19.06 -6.02 -7.97
CA LYS A 217 17.95 -6.81 -8.54
C LYS A 217 16.66 -6.61 -7.75
N ILE A 218 16.73 -6.67 -6.41
CA ILE A 218 15.59 -6.44 -5.53
C ILE A 218 15.04 -5.02 -5.74
N ASP A 219 15.91 -4.02 -5.78
CA ASP A 219 15.51 -2.62 -5.96
C ASP A 219 14.84 -2.40 -7.33
N LEU A 220 15.36 -3.04 -8.40
CA LEU A 220 14.75 -3.00 -9.73
C LEU A 220 13.37 -3.68 -9.77
N LEU A 221 13.18 -4.81 -9.10
CA LEU A 221 11.86 -5.45 -9.03
C LEU A 221 10.87 -4.57 -8.29
N ILE A 222 11.25 -3.98 -7.16
CA ILE A 222 10.39 -3.05 -6.41
C ILE A 222 10.03 -1.85 -7.30
N ALA A 223 10.99 -1.30 -8.04
CA ALA A 223 10.76 -0.19 -8.96
C ALA A 223 9.78 -0.57 -10.08
N LEU A 224 9.96 -1.72 -10.74
CA LEU A 224 9.07 -2.21 -11.80
C LEU A 224 7.65 -2.47 -11.29
N ILE A 225 7.51 -3.12 -10.12
CA ILE A 225 6.19 -3.37 -9.51
C ILE A 225 5.53 -2.04 -9.11
N THR A 226 6.29 -1.11 -8.54
CA THR A 226 5.76 0.22 -8.20
C THR A 226 5.27 0.96 -9.45
N LEU A 227 6.04 0.90 -10.55
CA LEU A 227 5.67 1.50 -11.83
C LEU A 227 4.35 0.93 -12.38
N LYS A 228 4.12 -0.38 -12.25
CA LYS A 228 2.88 -1.06 -12.67
C LYS A 228 1.62 -0.43 -12.05
N TYR A 229 1.71 0.10 -10.82
CA TYR A 229 0.61 0.74 -10.09
C TYR A 229 0.63 2.28 -10.19
N THR A 230 1.46 2.84 -11.07
CA THR A 230 1.59 4.29 -11.27
C THR A 230 0.82 4.73 -12.53
N GLN A 231 0.27 5.93 -12.51
CA GLN A 231 -0.42 6.50 -13.69
C GLN A 231 0.56 6.71 -14.85
N SER A 232 0.14 6.41 -16.07
CA SER A 232 0.91 6.69 -17.30
C SER A 232 1.01 8.22 -17.57
N ASN A 233 2.10 8.71 -18.10
CA ASN A 233 3.35 8.02 -18.41
C ASN A 233 4.33 8.24 -17.25
N SER A 234 4.87 7.19 -16.72
CA SER A 234 5.82 7.26 -15.61
C SER A 234 7.06 6.41 -15.89
N VAL A 235 8.16 6.75 -15.23
CA VAL A 235 9.44 6.02 -15.29
C VAL A 235 9.95 5.77 -13.87
N CYS A 236 10.75 4.74 -13.70
CA CYS A 236 11.42 4.40 -12.44
C CYS A 236 12.92 4.13 -12.65
#